data_eff5dbbb481fb5286b06ef13d1eeec5a
#
_entry.id   eff5dbbb481fb5286b06ef13d1eeec5a
#
_cell.length_a   1.000
_cell.length_b   1.000
_cell.length_c   1.000
_cell.angle_alpha   90.00
_cell.angle_beta   90.00
_cell.angle_gamma   90.00
#
_symmetry.space_group_name_H-M   'P 1'
#
loop_
_entity.id
_entity.type
_entity.pdbx_description
1 polymer ?
#
loop_
_entity_poly.entity_id
_entity_poly.type
_entity_poly.pdbx_seq_one_letter_code
_entity_poly.pdbx_strand_id
1 'polypeptide(L)'
;MSRRSSRKTENISSYNTGDDDNSDTLSATPKKGRKAVKAEAVPVVAKSPARSKKSAKTKTESDEESEPSEPPSKIKINSVKAKALKEDTVPKAKQPAKRKIKDGDDENEDPEEGQSKKKRKTKEEKEAEEAMPVAVRTAVASLKSAMHIGAHVSAAGGVQHSITNSLQIGGNSFAFFLKSQRKWTSPPLAPEARAQFQAFCLEHKYDAAKHVLPHGSYLVNLAQPDPEKADQAYNCFLDDLRRCEALGIKLYNFHPGSTGKHPRIEAIRRIAGQLNKAHKATKTVVTLLENMAGSGNVIGSTWEDLRDIIDLIDDKSRVGVCIDTCHSFAAGYDLRSPEAFKKTMDSFSEVVGMSYLRALHLNDSKAPLSSNRDLHANIGTGFLGLRAFHNVVNFAPFQDLPMVLETPADKKGPDGKTVEDKGIWAAEIKLLESLIGADPETDEFKKEEQRLQDVGAEERKKYQDQVDKKQRKGEKGQKTLDSMFKKAPAKKKKKAKKDEDESDSEGGCSH
;
A
#
# COMPACT_ATOMS: atom_id res chain seq x y z
N MET A 1 -50.05 51.69 2.78
CA MET A 1 -50.39 51.95 1.34
C MET A 1 -49.81 50.73 0.61
N SER A 2 -50.63 49.66 0.38
CA SER A 2 -51.54 49.44 -0.73
C SER A 2 -50.79 49.49 -2.09
N ARG A 3 -50.67 48.42 -2.87
CA ARG A 3 -51.60 47.48 -3.50
C ARG A 3 -50.76 46.39 -4.20
N ARG A 4 -51.03 45.07 -4.07
CA ARG A 4 -51.96 44.23 -4.88
C ARG A 4 -51.55 44.23 -6.36
N SER A 5 -51.46 43.17 -7.13
CA SER A 5 -52.28 41.93 -7.34
C SER A 5 -51.72 41.33 -8.64
N SER A 6 -51.79 40.15 -9.12
CA SER A 6 -52.54 38.91 -8.98
C SER A 6 -52.08 37.93 -10.07
N ARG A 7 -51.95 36.65 -9.75
CA ARG A 7 -52.64 35.47 -10.31
C ARG A 7 -52.88 35.31 -11.82
N LYS A 8 -52.48 34.13 -12.33
CA LYS A 8 -53.31 33.06 -12.95
C LYS A 8 -52.37 31.91 -13.33
N THR A 9 -52.43 30.72 -12.86
CA THR A 9 -53.31 29.52 -12.83
C THR A 9 -53.89 29.08 -14.20
N GLU A 10 -53.83 27.74 -14.31
CA GLU A 10 -54.65 26.81 -15.11
C GLU A 10 -53.92 26.21 -16.33
N ASN A 11 -54.04 24.91 -16.69
CA ASN A 11 -54.66 23.73 -16.09
C ASN A 11 -54.24 22.52 -16.94
N ILE A 12 -53.99 21.39 -16.35
CA ILE A 12 -54.51 20.03 -16.49
C ILE A 12 -54.95 19.57 -17.93
N SER A 13 -54.42 18.44 -18.37
CA SER A 13 -55.24 17.25 -18.66
C SER A 13 -54.40 16.03 -18.98
N SER A 14 -54.56 15.04 -18.20
CA SER A 14 -54.66 13.62 -18.21
C SER A 14 -55.44 13.03 -19.39
N TYR A 15 -55.08 11.80 -19.81
CA TYR A 15 -55.89 10.62 -20.18
C TYR A 15 -54.90 9.61 -20.76
N ASN A 16 -54.66 8.49 -20.20
CA ASN A 16 -55.35 7.26 -19.80
C ASN A 16 -55.53 6.25 -20.95
N THR A 17 -54.96 5.07 -20.72
CA THR A 17 -55.37 3.69 -21.00
C THR A 17 -55.62 3.22 -22.44
N GLY A 18 -55.14 1.99 -22.65
CA GLY A 18 -55.70 0.99 -23.55
C GLY A 18 -54.74 -0.13 -23.88
N ASP A 19 -54.98 -1.27 -23.23
CA ASP A 19 -54.49 -2.61 -23.55
C ASP A 19 -54.91 -3.00 -25.00
N ASP A 20 -54.18 -3.91 -25.64
CA ASP A 20 -54.62 -5.19 -26.12
C ASP A 20 -53.72 -5.81 -27.18
N ASP A 21 -53.25 -6.94 -26.85
CA ASP A 21 -53.09 -8.28 -27.44
C ASP A 21 -53.18 -8.44 -28.99
N ASN A 22 -52.34 -9.39 -29.42
CA ASN A 22 -52.55 -10.50 -30.37
C ASN A 22 -51.74 -10.54 -31.65
N SER A 23 -50.88 -11.52 -31.67
CA SER A 23 -50.64 -12.62 -32.61
C SER A 23 -50.52 -12.38 -34.13
N ASP A 24 -49.61 -13.17 -34.61
CA ASP A 24 -49.58 -14.01 -35.80
C ASP A 24 -48.79 -13.59 -37.06
N THR A 25 -47.76 -14.35 -37.25
CA THR A 25 -47.38 -15.24 -38.38
C THR A 25 -46.97 -14.67 -39.74
N LEU A 26 -45.94 -15.35 -40.20
CA LEU A 26 -45.60 -15.77 -41.60
C LEU A 26 -44.81 -14.80 -42.49
N SER A 27 -43.62 -15.19 -42.74
CA SER A 27 -43.08 -15.96 -43.89
C SER A 27 -42.46 -15.07 -44.98
N ALA A 28 -41.26 -15.36 -45.32
CA ALA A 28 -40.70 -15.93 -46.54
C ALA A 28 -39.35 -15.32 -46.97
N THR A 29 -38.40 -16.18 -47.03
CA THR A 29 -37.18 -16.13 -47.84
C THR A 29 -37.48 -15.97 -49.36
N PRO A 30 -36.49 -15.90 -50.33
CA PRO A 30 -35.14 -16.42 -50.30
C PRO A 30 -34.05 -15.75 -51.21
N LYS A 31 -32.84 -16.34 -51.14
CA LYS A 31 -31.81 -16.61 -52.21
C LYS A 31 -30.81 -15.50 -52.49
N LYS A 32 -29.52 -15.76 -52.71
CA LYS A 32 -28.59 -16.81 -53.10
C LYS A 32 -27.17 -16.24 -52.91
N GLY A 33 -26.11 -16.91 -52.70
CA GLY A 33 -25.54 -18.22 -52.95
C GLY A 33 -24.07 -18.25 -52.62
N ARG A 34 -23.67 -19.42 -52.09
CA ARG A 34 -22.53 -20.29 -52.41
C ARG A 34 -21.10 -19.73 -52.50
N LYS A 35 -20.15 -20.25 -51.69
CA LYS A 35 -19.55 -21.60 -51.87
C LYS A 35 -18.88 -22.09 -50.57
N ALA A 36 -19.14 -23.31 -50.24
CA ALA A 36 -18.46 -24.14 -49.24
C ALA A 36 -17.27 -24.85 -49.88
N VAL A 37 -16.20 -25.09 -49.10
CA VAL A 37 -15.25 -26.16 -49.36
C VAL A 37 -15.09 -26.98 -48.06
N LYS A 38 -15.10 -28.28 -48.26
CA LYS A 38 -15.29 -29.41 -47.37
C LYS A 38 -14.24 -29.61 -46.30
N ALA A 39 -14.73 -30.13 -45.19
CA ALA A 39 -13.99 -30.86 -44.17
C ALA A 39 -13.63 -32.28 -44.67
N GLU A 40 -12.46 -32.79 -44.25
CA GLU A 40 -12.19 -34.21 -44.16
C GLU A 40 -11.64 -34.53 -42.77
N ALA A 41 -12.39 -35.39 -42.11
CA ALA A 41 -12.01 -36.09 -40.87
C ALA A 41 -11.70 -37.54 -41.21
N VAL A 42 -10.67 -38.14 -40.58
CA VAL A 42 -10.55 -39.59 -40.33
C VAL A 42 -9.34 -39.87 -39.42
N PRO A 43 -9.21 -40.97 -38.67
CA PRO A 43 -9.86 -41.29 -37.42
C PRO A 43 -8.89 -41.70 -36.28
N VAL A 44 -9.50 -41.88 -35.11
CA VAL A 44 -8.95 -42.46 -33.88
C VAL A 44 -8.57 -43.93 -34.06
N VAL A 45 -7.38 -44.36 -33.57
CA VAL A 45 -7.13 -45.74 -33.16
C VAL A 45 -6.39 -45.77 -31.84
N ALA A 46 -7.07 -46.28 -30.83
CA ALA A 46 -6.53 -46.77 -29.58
C ALA A 46 -5.95 -48.15 -29.73
N LYS A 47 -4.84 -48.46 -29.02
CA LYS A 47 -4.54 -49.80 -28.46
C LYS A 47 -3.30 -49.77 -27.56
N SER A 48 -3.47 -50.02 -26.29
CA SER A 48 -2.53 -50.80 -25.44
C SER A 48 -2.83 -52.29 -25.68
N PRO A 49 -1.93 -53.26 -25.46
CA PRO A 49 -1.56 -53.68 -24.11
C PRO A 49 -0.18 -54.37 -23.93
N ALA A 50 0.21 -54.48 -22.66
CA ALA A 50 0.77 -55.61 -21.91
C ALA A 50 2.14 -56.26 -22.23
N ARG A 51 3.00 -56.19 -21.20
CA ARG A 51 3.63 -57.29 -20.48
C ARG A 51 4.56 -58.29 -21.22
N SER A 52 5.83 -58.34 -20.83
CA SER A 52 6.49 -59.62 -20.54
C SER A 52 7.76 -59.45 -19.68
N LYS A 53 7.88 -60.39 -18.76
CA LYS A 53 8.92 -60.66 -17.76
C LYS A 53 10.13 -61.35 -18.40
N LYS A 54 11.33 -61.22 -17.72
CA LYS A 54 12.30 -62.27 -17.36
C LYS A 54 13.54 -61.58 -16.80
N SER A 55 13.92 -61.69 -15.54
CA SER A 55 14.49 -62.78 -14.70
C SER A 55 15.88 -63.26 -15.11
N ALA A 56 16.84 -63.05 -14.18
CA ALA A 56 17.89 -63.93 -13.71
C ALA A 56 18.76 -63.14 -12.72
N LYS A 57 18.78 -63.44 -11.39
CA LYS A 57 19.55 -64.42 -10.59
C LYS A 57 21.05 -64.24 -10.79
N THR A 58 21.85 -63.96 -9.77
CA THR A 58 22.21 -64.80 -8.65
C THR A 58 23.12 -64.06 -7.63
N LYS A 59 22.84 -64.25 -6.32
CA LYS A 59 23.71 -64.77 -5.23
C LYS A 59 24.89 -63.88 -4.78
N THR A 60 25.26 -63.75 -3.55
CA THR A 60 24.99 -64.40 -2.23
C THR A 60 25.66 -63.56 -1.15
N GLU A 61 24.98 -63.53 0.03
CA GLU A 61 25.53 -63.60 1.40
C GLU A 61 26.74 -62.78 1.80
N SER A 62 26.64 -61.99 2.87
CA SER A 62 26.80 -62.48 4.26
C SER A 62 26.45 -61.38 5.28
N ASP A 63 25.83 -61.87 6.37
CA ASP A 63 25.46 -61.17 7.58
C ASP A 63 26.69 -60.61 8.32
N GLU A 64 26.52 -59.46 8.97
CA GLU A 64 27.09 -59.21 10.31
C GLU A 64 26.30 -58.09 11.03
N GLU A 65 25.65 -58.49 12.11
CA GLU A 65 25.14 -57.65 13.19
C GLU A 65 26.25 -56.88 13.86
N SER A 66 25.99 -55.59 14.20
CA SER A 66 26.58 -55.02 15.41
C SER A 66 25.75 -53.83 15.91
N GLU A 67 25.46 -53.93 17.20
CA GLU A 67 24.67 -53.07 18.08
C GLU A 67 25.17 -51.62 18.22
N PRO A 68 24.37 -50.75 18.90
CA PRO A 68 24.54 -49.30 18.87
C PRO A 68 25.58 -48.80 19.90
N SER A 69 26.39 -47.84 19.51
CA SER A 69 27.34 -47.18 20.41
C SER A 69 26.76 -45.83 20.92
N GLU A 70 26.91 -45.67 22.23
CA GLU A 70 26.52 -44.51 23.05
C GLU A 70 27.18 -43.17 22.65
N PRO A 71 26.65 -42.02 23.16
CA PRO A 71 27.14 -40.70 22.80
C PRO A 71 28.42 -40.30 23.58
N PRO A 72 29.28 -39.45 22.98
CA PRO A 72 30.51 -39.03 23.66
C PRO A 72 30.26 -37.92 24.68
N SER A 73 30.94 -38.10 25.76
CA SER A 73 31.04 -37.32 26.99
C SER A 73 31.53 -35.88 26.82
N LYS A 74 30.97 -35.05 27.63
CA LYS A 74 31.45 -33.81 28.30
C LYS A 74 32.87 -33.32 27.97
N ILE A 75 32.94 -32.16 27.31
CA ILE A 75 34.16 -31.34 27.23
C ILE A 75 34.22 -30.43 28.44
N LYS A 76 35.31 -30.51 29.17
CA LYS A 76 35.65 -29.72 30.36
C LYS A 76 35.96 -28.28 29.97
N ILE A 77 35.35 -27.34 30.67
CA ILE A 77 35.68 -25.92 30.65
C ILE A 77 36.96 -25.72 31.47
N ASN A 78 38.06 -25.33 30.84
CA ASN A 78 39.25 -24.84 31.51
C ASN A 78 39.11 -23.34 31.79
N SER A 79 39.05 -23.02 33.07
CA SER A 79 39.18 -21.67 33.61
C SER A 79 40.58 -21.13 33.39
N VAL A 80 40.74 -20.02 32.70
CA VAL A 80 42.00 -19.27 32.65
C VAL A 80 41.91 -18.08 33.61
N LYS A 81 42.80 -18.08 34.58
CA LYS A 81 42.97 -17.07 35.63
C LYS A 81 43.26 -15.68 35.07
N ALA A 82 42.58 -14.69 35.63
CA ALA A 82 42.93 -13.29 35.53
C ALA A 82 44.30 -13.00 36.11
N LYS A 83 45.17 -12.31 35.34
CA LYS A 83 46.37 -11.64 35.83
C LYS A 83 46.10 -10.15 35.89
N ALA A 84 46.17 -9.60 37.11
CA ALA A 84 46.18 -8.18 37.38
C ALA A 84 47.46 -7.53 36.80
N LEU A 85 47.29 -6.39 36.16
CA LEU A 85 48.36 -5.44 35.85
C LEU A 85 47.96 -4.04 36.32
N LYS A 86 48.93 -3.39 36.89
CA LYS A 86 48.94 -2.24 37.77
C LYS A 86 48.48 -0.93 37.10
N GLU A 87 48.02 -0.08 37.99
CA GLU A 87 47.76 1.37 37.83
C GLU A 87 48.91 2.12 37.17
N ASP A 88 48.55 3.04 36.26
CA ASP A 88 49.34 4.22 35.99
C ASP A 88 48.43 5.44 35.74
N THR A 89 48.63 6.35 36.64
CA THR A 89 48.40 7.79 36.81
C THR A 89 47.62 8.60 35.74
N VAL A 90 46.56 9.21 36.29
CA VAL A 90 45.71 10.28 35.75
C VAL A 90 46.45 11.65 35.74
N PRO A 91 46.29 12.47 34.70
CA PRO A 91 46.48 13.95 34.83
C PRO A 91 45.16 14.65 35.05
N LYS A 92 45.12 15.46 36.10
CA LYS A 92 44.04 16.36 36.55
C LYS A 92 43.67 17.39 35.49
N ALA A 93 42.39 17.47 35.13
CA ALA A 93 41.80 18.62 34.44
C ALA A 93 41.17 19.62 35.41
N LYS A 94 41.43 20.90 35.14
CA LYS A 94 41.13 22.07 35.97
C LYS A 94 39.62 22.35 36.05
N GLN A 95 39.14 22.68 37.26
CA GLN A 95 37.83 23.25 37.54
C GLN A 95 37.78 24.74 37.11
N PRO A 96 36.64 25.22 36.61
CA PRO A 96 36.43 26.68 36.47
C PRO A 96 35.76 27.27 37.72
N ALA A 97 36.19 28.49 38.02
CA ALA A 97 35.98 29.24 39.23
C ALA A 97 34.51 29.61 39.54
N LYS A 98 34.19 29.59 40.84
CA LYS A 98 32.99 30.18 41.46
C LYS A 98 32.97 31.71 41.34
N ARG A 99 31.90 32.26 40.79
CA ARG A 99 31.57 33.71 40.97
C ARG A 99 30.60 33.86 42.14
N LYS A 100 30.96 34.78 43.04
CA LYS A 100 30.22 35.18 44.24
C LYS A 100 28.92 35.90 43.88
N ILE A 101 27.87 35.53 44.60
CA ILE A 101 26.61 36.26 44.68
C ILE A 101 26.77 37.40 45.69
N LYS A 102 26.29 38.59 45.36
CA LYS A 102 26.04 39.67 46.28
C LYS A 102 24.56 39.68 46.63
N ASP A 103 24.31 39.71 47.92
CA ASP A 103 23.01 39.90 48.55
C ASP A 103 22.47 41.31 48.26
N GLY A 104 21.18 41.43 48.09
CA GLY A 104 20.42 42.67 48.05
C GLY A 104 18.96 42.30 48.25
N ASP A 105 18.50 42.57 49.49
CA ASP A 105 17.12 42.47 49.92
C ASP A 105 16.26 43.48 49.13
N ASP A 106 15.07 43.06 48.69
CA ASP A 106 13.88 43.90 48.76
C ASP A 106 12.61 43.04 48.70
N GLU A 107 11.78 43.20 49.71
CA GLU A 107 10.47 42.62 49.90
C GLU A 107 9.45 43.34 49.02
N ASN A 108 8.63 42.60 48.25
CA ASN A 108 7.24 42.95 48.01
C ASN A 108 6.42 41.73 47.60
N GLU A 109 5.46 41.43 48.43
CA GLU A 109 4.40 40.47 48.23
C GLU A 109 3.40 40.96 47.18
N ASP A 110 3.02 40.10 46.23
CA ASP A 110 1.63 39.96 45.79
C ASP A 110 1.40 38.60 45.10
N PRO A 111 0.30 37.91 45.30
CA PRO A 111 0.11 36.53 44.90
C PRO A 111 -0.60 36.45 43.54
N GLU A 112 0.05 35.95 42.51
CA GLU A 112 -0.63 35.50 41.27
C GLU A 112 -0.39 34.05 41.00
N GLU A 113 -1.52 33.37 40.87
CA GLU A 113 -1.89 32.13 40.19
C GLU A 113 -0.79 31.12 39.79
N GLY A 114 -0.90 29.96 40.41
CA GLY A 114 -0.09 28.76 40.16
C GLY A 114 -0.15 28.22 38.74
N GLN A 115 0.79 28.61 37.91
CA GLN A 115 1.18 27.79 36.77
C GLN A 115 2.02 26.61 37.27
N SER A 116 1.38 25.45 37.36
CA SER A 116 2.07 24.18 37.65
C SER A 116 3.11 23.90 36.57
N LYS A 117 4.40 24.09 36.89
CA LYS A 117 5.51 23.63 36.06
C LYS A 117 5.35 22.13 35.84
N LYS A 118 4.87 21.69 34.63
CA LYS A 118 4.83 20.29 34.24
C LYS A 118 6.23 19.71 34.46
N LYS A 119 6.37 18.77 35.39
CA LYS A 119 7.61 18.00 35.60
C LYS A 119 7.99 17.35 34.27
N ARG A 120 9.24 17.52 33.87
CA ARG A 120 9.79 16.88 32.67
C ARG A 120 9.86 15.37 32.94
N LYS A 121 9.06 14.56 32.23
CA LYS A 121 9.03 13.11 32.37
C LYS A 121 10.43 12.51 32.21
N THR A 122 10.75 11.51 33.03
CA THR A 122 11.99 10.75 32.92
C THR A 122 12.04 9.96 31.62
N LYS A 123 13.20 9.45 31.24
CA LYS A 123 13.34 8.59 30.05
C LYS A 123 12.50 7.32 30.20
N GLU A 124 12.50 6.71 31.40
CA GLU A 124 11.75 5.51 31.73
C GLU A 124 10.23 5.72 31.68
N GLU A 125 9.73 6.90 32.20
CA GLU A 125 8.31 7.25 32.09
C GLU A 125 7.86 7.47 30.65
N LYS A 126 8.74 7.99 29.79
CA LYS A 126 8.45 8.12 28.35
C LYS A 126 8.45 6.76 27.65
N GLU A 127 9.41 5.90 27.94
CA GLU A 127 9.47 4.54 27.39
C GLU A 127 8.26 3.70 27.85
N ALA A 128 7.81 3.87 29.11
CA ALA A 128 6.61 3.21 29.62
C ALA A 128 5.32 3.75 28.98
N GLU A 129 5.24 5.06 28.72
CA GLU A 129 4.10 5.68 28.02
C GLU A 129 4.07 5.30 26.54
N GLU A 130 5.23 5.21 25.88
CA GLU A 130 5.35 4.72 24.50
C GLU A 130 5.03 3.21 24.39
N ALA A 131 5.18 2.43 25.45
CA ALA A 131 4.83 1.02 25.49
C ALA A 131 3.33 0.74 25.74
N MET A 132 2.57 1.73 26.19
CA MET A 132 1.12 1.57 26.44
C MET A 132 0.36 1.44 25.11
N PRO A 133 -0.60 0.47 25.01
CA PRO A 133 -1.45 0.38 23.83
C PRO A 133 -2.31 1.63 23.69
N VAL A 134 -2.32 2.22 22.51
CA VAL A 134 -3.20 3.34 22.14
C VAL A 134 -4.61 2.82 21.87
N ALA A 135 -4.72 1.62 21.29
CA ALA A 135 -5.97 0.88 21.14
C ALA A 135 -5.78 -0.60 21.41
N VAL A 136 -6.80 -1.22 21.97
CA VAL A 136 -6.84 -2.68 22.16
C VAL A 136 -7.07 -3.36 20.82
N ARG A 137 -6.25 -4.38 20.51
CA ARG A 137 -6.40 -5.22 19.32
C ARG A 137 -7.71 -6.01 19.39
N THR A 138 -8.56 -5.84 18.38
CA THR A 138 -9.82 -6.61 18.27
C THR A 138 -9.50 -8.03 17.81
N ALA A 139 -10.09 -9.02 18.45
CA ALA A 139 -9.98 -10.39 17.95
C ALA A 139 -10.75 -10.53 16.64
N VAL A 140 -10.09 -10.95 15.55
CA VAL A 140 -10.72 -11.08 14.22
C VAL A 140 -11.96 -11.97 14.27
N ALA A 141 -11.94 -13.04 15.08
CA ALA A 141 -13.09 -13.92 15.28
C ALA A 141 -14.32 -13.23 15.92
N SER A 142 -14.17 -12.04 16.51
CA SER A 142 -15.29 -11.25 17.03
C SER A 142 -15.88 -10.28 16.00
N LEU A 143 -15.25 -10.11 14.86
CA LEU A 143 -15.76 -9.30 13.75
C LEU A 143 -16.77 -10.11 12.92
N LYS A 144 -17.73 -9.44 12.30
CA LYS A 144 -18.72 -10.09 11.42
C LYS A 144 -18.10 -10.69 10.15
N SER A 145 -16.93 -10.21 9.76
CA SER A 145 -16.12 -10.73 8.65
C SER A 145 -14.64 -10.72 9.03
N ALA A 146 -13.89 -11.71 8.57
CA ALA A 146 -12.47 -11.89 8.91
C ALA A 146 -11.58 -10.86 8.19
N MET A 147 -11.67 -9.59 8.57
CA MET A 147 -10.87 -8.49 8.03
C MET A 147 -9.65 -8.24 8.92
N HIS A 148 -8.45 -8.30 8.32
CA HIS A 148 -7.19 -8.09 9.02
C HIS A 148 -6.65 -6.67 8.72
N ILE A 149 -7.05 -5.71 9.55
CA ILE A 149 -6.76 -4.29 9.36
C ILE A 149 -5.57 -3.88 10.23
N GLY A 150 -4.67 -3.07 9.71
CA GLY A 150 -3.53 -2.51 10.41
C GLY A 150 -2.93 -1.33 9.67
N ALA A 151 -1.65 -1.00 9.93
CA ALA A 151 -0.99 0.13 9.29
C ALA A 151 0.46 -0.16 8.91
N HIS A 152 1.06 0.72 8.10
CA HIS A 152 2.48 0.71 7.78
C HIS A 152 3.27 1.32 8.94
N VAL A 153 3.81 0.45 9.80
CA VAL A 153 4.46 0.85 11.03
C VAL A 153 5.97 0.94 10.91
N SER A 154 6.59 1.68 11.81
CA SER A 154 8.05 1.80 11.88
C SER A 154 8.70 0.48 12.33
N ALA A 155 9.83 0.13 11.70
CA ALA A 155 10.76 -0.92 12.15
C ALA A 155 12.09 -0.32 12.63
N ALA A 156 12.11 0.94 13.03
CA ALA A 156 13.31 1.61 13.53
C ALA A 156 13.85 0.88 14.77
N GLY A 157 15.16 0.66 14.78
CA GLY A 157 15.82 -0.12 15.85
C GLY A 157 15.84 -1.63 15.65
N GLY A 158 15.09 -2.17 14.66
CA GLY A 158 15.04 -3.58 14.31
C GLY A 158 13.66 -4.06 13.90
N VAL A 159 13.61 -5.08 13.05
CA VAL A 159 12.35 -5.59 12.46
C VAL A 159 11.35 -6.07 13.53
N GLN A 160 11.80 -6.53 14.67
CA GLN A 160 10.93 -6.97 15.77
C GLN A 160 10.07 -5.85 16.34
N HIS A 161 10.50 -4.59 16.23
CA HIS A 161 9.72 -3.43 16.71
C HIS A 161 8.47 -3.15 15.86
N SER A 162 8.40 -3.65 14.64
CA SER A 162 7.19 -3.53 13.83
C SER A 162 5.99 -4.24 14.49
N ILE A 163 6.22 -5.36 15.19
CA ILE A 163 5.17 -6.10 15.89
C ILE A 163 4.65 -5.30 17.08
N THR A 164 5.54 -4.77 17.92
CA THR A 164 5.14 -3.95 19.08
C THR A 164 4.44 -2.66 18.64
N ASN A 165 4.90 -2.03 17.54
CA ASN A 165 4.24 -0.87 16.96
C ASN A 165 2.84 -1.20 16.42
N SER A 166 2.66 -2.35 15.76
CA SER A 166 1.33 -2.81 15.30
C SER A 166 0.39 -3.11 16.48
N LEU A 167 0.89 -3.76 17.52
CA LEU A 167 0.12 -4.00 18.76
C LEU A 167 -0.32 -2.72 19.42
N GLN A 168 0.55 -1.71 19.47
CA GLN A 168 0.26 -0.43 20.09
C GLN A 168 -0.96 0.27 19.47
N ILE A 169 -1.16 0.14 18.15
CA ILE A 169 -2.30 0.70 17.43
C ILE A 169 -3.50 -0.24 17.29
N GLY A 170 -3.42 -1.44 17.84
CA GLY A 170 -4.50 -2.45 17.75
C GLY A 170 -4.60 -3.14 16.40
N GLY A 171 -3.54 -3.16 15.57
CA GLY A 171 -3.53 -3.75 14.24
C GLY A 171 -3.60 -5.27 14.23
N ASN A 172 -4.30 -5.85 13.26
CA ASN A 172 -4.38 -7.29 12.96
C ASN A 172 -3.47 -7.72 11.80
N SER A 173 -3.04 -6.76 11.00
CA SER A 173 -2.01 -6.87 9.96
C SER A 173 -1.04 -5.69 10.08
N PHE A 174 0.07 -5.73 9.38
CA PHE A 174 0.94 -4.55 9.27
C PHE A 174 1.90 -4.65 8.10
N ALA A 175 2.31 -3.48 7.60
CA ALA A 175 3.44 -3.32 6.70
C ALA A 175 4.61 -2.64 7.42
N PHE A 176 5.80 -2.78 6.88
CA PHE A 176 7.00 -2.08 7.31
C PHE A 176 8.10 -2.20 6.25
N PHE A 177 9.13 -1.34 6.33
CA PHE A 177 10.32 -1.51 5.51
C PHE A 177 11.31 -2.46 6.18
N LEU A 178 11.71 -3.52 5.47
CA LEU A 178 12.68 -4.52 5.95
C LEU A 178 14.09 -3.96 6.18
N LYS A 179 14.37 -2.82 5.60
CA LYS A 179 15.60 -2.04 5.70
C LYS A 179 15.34 -0.58 5.35
N SER A 180 16.36 0.28 5.46
CA SER A 180 16.21 1.69 5.09
C SER A 180 15.79 1.83 3.62
N GLN A 181 14.61 2.41 3.38
CA GLN A 181 14.09 2.68 2.03
C GLN A 181 14.86 3.79 1.28
N ARG A 182 15.82 4.44 1.95
CA ARG A 182 16.66 5.51 1.38
C ARG A 182 18.08 5.07 1.04
N LYS A 183 18.40 3.76 1.18
CA LYS A 183 19.73 3.21 0.92
C LYS A 183 19.62 1.96 0.06
N TRP A 184 20.50 1.85 -0.92
CA TRP A 184 20.60 0.67 -1.78
C TRP A 184 21.09 -0.58 -1.05
N THR A 185 21.95 -0.39 -0.04
CA THR A 185 22.54 -1.48 0.75
C THR A 185 22.27 -1.21 2.23
N SER A 186 22.07 -2.29 2.96
CA SER A 186 21.89 -2.27 4.41
C SER A 186 22.66 -3.45 5.04
N PRO A 187 23.02 -3.38 6.32
CA PRO A 187 23.60 -4.51 7.02
C PRO A 187 22.73 -5.77 6.89
N PRO A 188 23.30 -6.97 6.96
CA PRO A 188 22.54 -8.21 7.04
C PRO A 188 21.51 -8.17 8.17
N LEU A 189 20.41 -8.92 8.02
CA LEU A 189 19.44 -9.11 9.10
C LEU A 189 20.12 -9.78 10.28
N ALA A 190 20.13 -9.11 11.43
CA ALA A 190 20.74 -9.63 12.64
C ALA A 190 20.01 -10.90 13.12
N PRO A 191 20.71 -11.99 13.46
CA PRO A 191 20.09 -13.23 13.93
C PRO A 191 19.18 -13.04 15.14
N GLU A 192 19.55 -12.14 16.05
CA GLU A 192 18.78 -11.81 17.26
C GLU A 192 17.47 -11.12 16.91
N ALA A 193 17.50 -10.14 15.99
CA ALA A 193 16.30 -9.45 15.52
C ALA A 193 15.34 -10.41 14.79
N ARG A 194 15.88 -11.34 13.99
CA ARG A 194 15.11 -12.42 13.37
C ARG A 194 14.44 -13.30 14.41
N ALA A 195 15.19 -13.78 15.40
CA ALA A 195 14.65 -14.66 16.43
C ALA A 195 13.57 -13.97 17.27
N GLN A 196 13.78 -12.70 17.62
CA GLN A 196 12.80 -11.89 18.35
C GLN A 196 11.55 -11.64 17.52
N PHE A 197 11.68 -11.31 16.23
CA PHE A 197 10.52 -11.14 15.34
C PHE A 197 9.65 -12.41 15.29
N GLN A 198 10.29 -13.59 15.10
CA GLN A 198 9.58 -14.86 15.05
C GLN A 198 8.92 -15.21 16.40
N ALA A 199 9.60 -14.97 17.51
CA ALA A 199 9.06 -15.17 18.85
C ALA A 199 7.85 -14.25 19.12
N PHE A 200 7.94 -12.97 18.79
CA PHE A 200 6.85 -12.00 18.97
C PHE A 200 5.64 -12.30 18.07
N CYS A 201 5.86 -12.74 16.82
CA CYS A 201 4.76 -13.20 15.97
C CYS A 201 4.01 -14.36 16.62
N LEU A 202 4.73 -15.34 17.19
CA LEU A 202 4.10 -16.48 17.88
C LEU A 202 3.37 -16.04 19.16
N GLU A 203 4.03 -15.27 20.02
CA GLU A 203 3.49 -14.76 21.28
C GLU A 203 2.20 -13.98 21.07
N HIS A 204 2.22 -13.06 20.11
CA HIS A 204 1.10 -12.16 19.83
C HIS A 204 0.17 -12.67 18.72
N LYS A 205 0.33 -13.92 18.27
CA LYS A 205 -0.55 -14.59 17.30
C LYS A 205 -0.70 -13.82 15.98
N TYR A 206 0.41 -13.30 15.45
CA TYR A 206 0.47 -12.82 14.08
C TYR A 206 0.89 -13.98 13.15
N ASP A 207 0.09 -14.22 12.10
CA ASP A 207 0.51 -15.09 11.01
C ASP A 207 1.39 -14.30 10.04
N ALA A 208 2.73 -14.39 10.23
CA ALA A 208 3.68 -13.67 9.41
C ALA A 208 3.58 -14.03 7.92
N ALA A 209 3.10 -15.24 7.61
CA ALA A 209 2.96 -15.69 6.23
C ALA A 209 1.73 -15.11 5.52
N LYS A 210 0.72 -14.63 6.28
CA LYS A 210 -0.54 -14.15 5.72
C LYS A 210 -0.79 -12.66 5.92
N HIS A 211 -0.45 -12.14 7.10
CA HIS A 211 -0.93 -10.83 7.53
C HIS A 211 0.19 -9.80 7.74
N VAL A 212 1.42 -10.16 7.37
CA VAL A 212 2.58 -9.24 7.38
C VAL A 212 2.98 -8.94 5.94
N LEU A 213 2.96 -7.65 5.58
CA LEU A 213 3.10 -7.15 4.22
C LEU A 213 4.24 -6.12 4.12
N PRO A 214 5.53 -6.52 4.14
CA PRO A 214 6.61 -5.57 3.93
C PRO A 214 6.51 -4.88 2.60
N HIS A 215 6.88 -3.58 2.59
CA HIS A 215 6.89 -2.76 1.39
C HIS A 215 8.30 -2.60 0.82
N GLY A 216 8.41 -2.61 -0.48
CA GLY A 216 9.65 -2.40 -1.22
C GLY A 216 10.14 -0.96 -1.16
N SER A 217 11.46 -0.80 -1.24
CA SER A 217 12.05 0.54 -1.31
C SER A 217 11.62 1.28 -2.58
N TYR A 218 11.21 2.53 -2.46
CA TYR A 218 10.87 3.43 -3.58
C TYR A 218 12.07 3.71 -4.53
N LEU A 219 13.30 3.38 -4.11
CA LEU A 219 14.49 3.46 -4.99
C LEU A 219 14.45 2.40 -6.09
N VAL A 220 13.75 1.29 -5.88
CA VAL A 220 13.75 0.14 -6.79
C VAL A 220 12.84 0.41 -7.98
N ASN A 221 13.41 0.34 -9.19
CA ASN A 221 12.67 0.33 -10.44
C ASN A 221 13.10 -0.90 -11.26
N LEU A 222 12.30 -1.97 -11.23
CA LEU A 222 12.59 -3.21 -11.96
C LEU A 222 12.44 -3.06 -13.48
N ALA A 223 11.85 -1.96 -13.96
CA ALA A 223 11.78 -1.61 -15.39
C ALA A 223 13.04 -0.92 -15.91
N GLN A 224 14.06 -0.71 -15.06
CA GLN A 224 15.27 0.04 -15.42
C GLN A 224 15.98 -0.55 -16.65
N PRO A 225 16.20 0.24 -17.73
CA PRO A 225 16.85 -0.24 -18.95
C PRO A 225 18.38 -0.26 -18.86
N ASP A 226 18.97 0.58 -18.02
CA ASP A 226 20.41 0.65 -17.80
C ASP A 226 20.87 -0.59 -17.00
N PRO A 227 21.83 -1.39 -17.51
CA PRO A 227 22.20 -2.66 -16.88
C PRO A 227 22.73 -2.51 -15.45
N GLU A 228 23.57 -1.51 -15.18
CA GLU A 228 24.17 -1.32 -13.85
C GLU A 228 23.10 -0.93 -12.82
N LYS A 229 22.20 -0.03 -13.21
CA LYS A 229 21.06 0.38 -12.35
C LYS A 229 20.03 -0.74 -12.20
N ALA A 230 19.82 -1.54 -13.25
CA ALA A 230 18.94 -2.70 -13.19
C ALA A 230 19.48 -3.75 -12.23
N ASP A 231 20.78 -4.03 -12.26
CA ASP A 231 21.43 -4.94 -11.30
C ASP A 231 21.41 -4.38 -9.86
N GLN A 232 21.59 -3.08 -9.68
CA GLN A 232 21.48 -2.43 -8.38
C GLN A 232 20.05 -2.56 -7.82
N ALA A 233 19.04 -2.27 -8.65
CA ALA A 233 17.63 -2.40 -8.27
C ALA A 233 17.27 -3.86 -7.94
N TYR A 234 17.71 -4.81 -8.80
CA TYR A 234 17.50 -6.24 -8.58
C TYR A 234 18.13 -6.73 -7.29
N ASN A 235 19.39 -6.37 -7.01
CA ASN A 235 20.07 -6.81 -5.79
C ASN A 235 19.41 -6.26 -4.53
N CYS A 236 18.94 -5.01 -4.57
CA CYS A 236 18.17 -4.40 -3.48
C CYS A 236 16.84 -5.14 -3.26
N PHE A 237 16.12 -5.45 -4.33
CA PHE A 237 14.87 -6.21 -4.31
C PHE A 237 15.06 -7.64 -3.80
N LEU A 238 16.06 -8.35 -4.32
CA LEU A 238 16.36 -9.73 -3.91
C LEU A 238 16.75 -9.84 -2.43
N ASP A 239 17.48 -8.85 -1.90
CA ASP A 239 17.82 -8.81 -0.47
C ASP A 239 16.57 -8.73 0.40
N ASP A 240 15.55 -7.93 0.00
CA ASP A 240 14.26 -7.87 0.71
C ASP A 240 13.53 -9.22 0.68
N LEU A 241 13.48 -9.89 -0.47
CA LEU A 241 12.84 -11.22 -0.56
C LEU A 241 13.54 -12.25 0.34
N ARG A 242 14.87 -12.23 0.41
CA ARG A 242 15.63 -13.10 1.31
C ARG A 242 15.37 -12.79 2.78
N ARG A 243 15.19 -11.51 3.14
CA ARG A 243 14.78 -11.12 4.50
C ARG A 243 13.38 -11.60 4.82
N CYS A 244 12.43 -11.51 3.86
CA CYS A 244 11.10 -12.10 4.02
C CYS A 244 11.18 -13.59 4.34
N GLU A 245 11.93 -14.37 3.55
CA GLU A 245 12.11 -15.81 3.79
C GLU A 245 12.70 -16.10 5.17
N ALA A 246 13.73 -15.33 5.56
CA ALA A 246 14.36 -15.49 6.88
C ALA A 246 13.40 -15.20 8.03
N LEU A 247 12.44 -14.28 7.86
CA LEU A 247 11.43 -13.92 8.85
C LEU A 247 10.18 -14.81 8.82
N GLY A 248 10.02 -15.67 7.80
CA GLY A 248 8.82 -16.49 7.59
C GLY A 248 7.66 -15.74 6.92
N ILE A 249 7.94 -14.57 6.34
CA ILE A 249 6.97 -13.74 5.62
C ILE A 249 6.84 -14.24 4.18
N LYS A 250 5.60 -14.39 3.69
CA LYS A 250 5.34 -14.87 2.33
C LYS A 250 4.86 -13.79 1.36
N LEU A 251 4.39 -12.65 1.84
CA LEU A 251 3.91 -11.56 1.01
C LEU A 251 4.93 -10.44 0.99
N TYR A 252 5.21 -9.88 -0.18
CA TYR A 252 6.09 -8.73 -0.32
C TYR A 252 5.52 -7.78 -1.37
N ASN A 253 5.09 -6.60 -0.95
CA ASN A 253 4.49 -5.58 -1.80
C ASN A 253 5.54 -4.63 -2.37
N PHE A 254 5.35 -4.18 -3.60
CA PHE A 254 6.24 -3.19 -4.23
C PHE A 254 5.58 -2.50 -5.42
N HIS A 255 6.03 -1.28 -5.71
CA HIS A 255 5.67 -0.57 -6.94
C HIS A 255 6.35 -1.20 -8.15
N PRO A 256 5.64 -1.55 -9.23
CA PRO A 256 6.25 -2.23 -10.39
C PRO A 256 7.39 -1.45 -11.03
N GLY A 257 7.30 -0.11 -11.01
CA GLY A 257 8.31 0.78 -11.55
C GLY A 257 7.78 1.72 -12.63
N SER A 258 8.70 2.29 -13.40
CA SER A 258 8.36 3.25 -14.45
C SER A 258 9.15 3.03 -15.73
N THR A 259 8.53 3.39 -16.87
CA THR A 259 9.13 3.23 -18.21
C THR A 259 10.28 4.19 -18.48
N GLY A 260 10.33 5.33 -17.74
CA GLY A 260 11.15 6.45 -18.16
C GLY A 260 10.75 6.94 -19.55
N LYS A 261 11.69 6.88 -20.51
CA LYS A 261 11.48 7.25 -21.93
C LYS A 261 11.32 6.04 -22.87
N HIS A 262 11.25 4.83 -22.33
CA HIS A 262 11.22 3.59 -23.10
C HIS A 262 9.79 3.11 -23.36
N PRO A 263 9.60 2.27 -24.40
CA PRO A 263 8.29 1.67 -24.68
C PRO A 263 7.76 0.85 -23.50
N ARG A 264 6.45 0.99 -23.23
CA ARG A 264 5.78 0.35 -22.09
C ARG A 264 5.94 -1.17 -22.08
N ILE A 265 5.80 -1.82 -23.23
CA ILE A 265 5.93 -3.27 -23.36
C ILE A 265 7.34 -3.78 -23.01
N GLU A 266 8.38 -3.01 -23.30
CA GLU A 266 9.74 -3.36 -22.91
C GLU A 266 9.95 -3.23 -21.39
N ALA A 267 9.36 -2.21 -20.77
CA ALA A 267 9.39 -2.04 -19.33
C ALA A 267 8.70 -3.22 -18.62
N ILE A 268 7.52 -3.63 -19.09
CA ILE A 268 6.77 -4.81 -18.60
C ILE A 268 7.63 -6.08 -18.70
N ARG A 269 8.28 -6.30 -19.85
CA ARG A 269 9.19 -7.45 -20.04
C ARG A 269 10.38 -7.43 -19.09
N ARG A 270 10.96 -6.25 -18.82
CA ARG A 270 12.07 -6.11 -17.85
C ARG A 270 11.58 -6.44 -16.44
N ILE A 271 10.44 -5.90 -16.00
CA ILE A 271 9.85 -6.21 -14.68
C ILE A 271 9.66 -7.72 -14.55
N ALA A 272 8.96 -8.36 -15.48
CA ALA A 272 8.71 -9.79 -15.44
C ALA A 272 10.01 -10.62 -15.45
N GLY A 273 11.00 -10.23 -16.24
CA GLY A 273 12.30 -10.88 -16.27
C GLY A 273 13.05 -10.80 -14.93
N GLN A 274 13.03 -9.65 -14.27
CA GLN A 274 13.64 -9.48 -12.94
C GLN A 274 12.87 -10.28 -11.86
N LEU A 275 11.53 -10.31 -11.92
CA LEU A 275 10.72 -11.13 -11.04
C LEU A 275 11.00 -12.62 -11.21
N ASN A 276 11.04 -13.13 -12.44
CA ASN A 276 11.37 -14.53 -12.73
C ASN A 276 12.77 -14.90 -12.21
N LYS A 277 13.75 -14.00 -12.38
CA LYS A 277 15.10 -14.16 -11.83
C LYS A 277 15.09 -14.22 -10.30
N ALA A 278 14.30 -13.36 -9.64
CA ALA A 278 14.18 -13.32 -8.19
C ALA A 278 13.42 -14.54 -7.64
N HIS A 279 12.36 -15.00 -8.30
CA HIS A 279 11.62 -16.20 -7.93
C HIS A 279 12.49 -17.47 -8.01
N LYS A 280 13.39 -17.56 -9.01
CA LYS A 280 14.38 -18.66 -9.08
C LYS A 280 15.43 -18.60 -7.97
N ALA A 281 15.72 -17.40 -7.45
CA ALA A 281 16.71 -17.17 -6.38
C ALA A 281 16.13 -17.29 -4.94
N THR A 282 14.80 -17.45 -4.82
CA THR A 282 14.04 -17.57 -3.57
C THR A 282 13.01 -18.71 -3.67
N LYS A 283 12.39 -19.12 -2.55
CA LYS A 283 11.52 -20.32 -2.53
C LYS A 283 10.05 -20.05 -2.22
N THR A 284 9.75 -19.08 -1.34
CA THR A 284 8.44 -19.01 -0.68
C THR A 284 7.72 -17.68 -0.83
N VAL A 285 8.42 -16.59 -1.15
CA VAL A 285 7.83 -15.25 -1.18
C VAL A 285 6.99 -15.05 -2.45
N VAL A 286 5.78 -14.58 -2.28
CA VAL A 286 4.89 -14.08 -3.34
C VAL A 286 5.11 -12.58 -3.47
N THR A 287 5.52 -12.13 -4.65
CA THR A 287 5.73 -10.70 -4.94
C THR A 287 4.40 -10.08 -5.39
N LEU A 288 3.99 -9.01 -4.73
CA LEU A 288 2.73 -8.34 -5.01
C LEU A 288 2.98 -7.06 -5.80
N LEU A 289 2.41 -7.04 -6.99
CA LEU A 289 2.37 -5.85 -7.85
C LEU A 289 1.33 -4.89 -7.27
N GLU A 290 1.76 -3.74 -6.78
CA GLU A 290 0.83 -2.71 -6.36
C GLU A 290 0.30 -1.95 -7.58
N ASN A 291 -1.01 -1.70 -7.63
CA ASN A 291 -1.54 -0.80 -8.64
C ASN A 291 -1.15 0.65 -8.33
N MET A 292 -0.97 1.47 -9.37
CA MET A 292 -0.40 2.80 -9.27
C MET A 292 -1.39 3.89 -9.67
N ALA A 293 -1.22 5.08 -9.10
CA ALA A 293 -2.08 6.24 -9.35
C ALA A 293 -2.04 6.80 -10.79
N GLY A 294 -1.04 6.41 -11.59
CA GLY A 294 -0.94 6.82 -12.99
C GLY A 294 -0.19 8.13 -13.24
N SER A 295 0.59 8.60 -12.25
CA SER A 295 1.45 9.77 -12.43
C SER A 295 2.63 9.47 -13.36
N GLY A 296 2.85 10.33 -14.36
CA GLY A 296 3.99 10.22 -15.27
C GLY A 296 4.04 8.92 -16.08
N ASN A 297 5.12 8.17 -15.97
CA ASN A 297 5.42 6.96 -16.76
C ASN A 297 5.39 5.68 -15.90
N VAL A 298 4.62 5.66 -14.81
CA VAL A 298 4.50 4.49 -13.93
C VAL A 298 3.81 3.32 -14.65
N ILE A 299 4.18 2.11 -14.29
CA ILE A 299 3.57 0.85 -14.71
C ILE A 299 2.64 0.38 -13.59
N GLY A 300 1.46 -0.15 -13.93
CA GLY A 300 0.49 -0.67 -12.95
C GLY A 300 -0.70 0.25 -12.72
N SER A 301 -0.85 1.34 -13.48
CA SER A 301 -2.01 2.23 -13.37
C SER A 301 -3.27 1.72 -14.06
N THR A 302 -3.16 0.67 -14.85
CA THR A 302 -4.29 -0.04 -15.45
C THR A 302 -4.24 -1.53 -15.08
N TRP A 303 -5.37 -2.21 -15.07
CA TRP A 303 -5.42 -3.64 -14.80
C TRP A 303 -4.65 -4.45 -15.85
N GLU A 304 -4.62 -3.97 -17.10
CA GLU A 304 -3.87 -4.57 -18.21
C GLU A 304 -2.38 -4.57 -17.95
N ASP A 305 -1.82 -3.53 -17.32
CA ASP A 305 -0.40 -3.51 -16.95
C ASP A 305 -0.03 -4.65 -16.00
N LEU A 306 -0.89 -4.87 -14.99
CA LEU A 306 -0.68 -5.93 -13.99
C LEU A 306 -0.83 -7.31 -14.64
N ARG A 307 -1.87 -7.50 -15.46
CA ARG A 307 -2.07 -8.73 -16.25
C ARG A 307 -0.88 -9.01 -17.15
N ASP A 308 -0.42 -8.03 -17.92
CA ASP A 308 0.66 -8.20 -18.89
C ASP A 308 1.98 -8.58 -18.20
N ILE A 309 2.24 -8.07 -16.97
CA ILE A 309 3.38 -8.53 -16.16
C ILE A 309 3.14 -9.96 -15.71
N ILE A 310 1.97 -10.26 -15.12
CA ILE A 310 1.63 -11.59 -14.61
C ILE A 310 1.73 -12.63 -15.73
N ASP A 311 1.27 -12.33 -16.94
CA ASP A 311 1.31 -13.26 -18.08
C ASP A 311 2.72 -13.70 -18.45
N LEU A 312 3.73 -12.86 -18.15
CA LEU A 312 5.14 -13.14 -18.40
C LEU A 312 5.88 -13.81 -17.23
N ILE A 313 5.20 -14.04 -16.10
CA ILE A 313 5.79 -14.73 -14.93
C ILE A 313 5.80 -16.25 -15.18
N ASP A 314 6.93 -16.90 -14.94
CA ASP A 314 7.10 -18.36 -15.13
C ASP A 314 6.25 -19.14 -14.10
N ASP A 315 6.33 -18.79 -12.81
CA ASP A 315 5.57 -19.40 -11.71
C ASP A 315 4.48 -18.46 -11.21
N LYS A 316 3.26 -18.64 -11.70
CA LYS A 316 2.08 -17.83 -11.36
C LYS A 316 1.72 -17.86 -9.86
N SER A 317 2.13 -18.89 -9.13
CA SER A 317 1.87 -19.00 -7.70
C SER A 317 2.74 -18.02 -6.86
N ARG A 318 3.79 -17.46 -7.47
CA ARG A 318 4.75 -16.56 -6.84
C ARG A 318 4.51 -15.07 -7.13
N VAL A 319 3.41 -14.75 -7.80
CA VAL A 319 3.00 -13.37 -8.09
C VAL A 319 1.56 -13.14 -7.64
N GLY A 320 1.27 -11.94 -7.19
CA GLY A 320 -0.06 -11.48 -6.83
C GLY A 320 -0.19 -9.99 -7.02
N VAL A 321 -1.29 -9.43 -6.56
CA VAL A 321 -1.59 -8.00 -6.64
C VAL A 321 -1.95 -7.48 -5.25
N CYS A 322 -1.50 -6.27 -4.96
CA CYS A 322 -2.00 -5.42 -3.88
C CYS A 322 -2.82 -4.29 -4.50
N ILE A 323 -4.06 -4.11 -4.06
CA ILE A 323 -4.89 -2.98 -4.49
C ILE A 323 -4.77 -1.86 -3.46
N ASP A 324 -4.23 -0.71 -3.88
CA ASP A 324 -4.32 0.55 -3.15
C ASP A 324 -5.58 1.31 -3.59
N THR A 325 -6.41 1.70 -2.60
CA THR A 325 -7.69 2.37 -2.85
C THR A 325 -7.53 3.80 -3.35
N CYS A 326 -6.52 4.55 -2.87
CA CYS A 326 -6.18 5.89 -3.35
C CYS A 326 -5.64 5.83 -4.77
N HIS A 327 -4.72 4.91 -5.06
CA HIS A 327 -4.15 4.73 -6.39
C HIS A 327 -5.22 4.32 -7.41
N SER A 328 -6.08 3.37 -7.05
CA SER A 328 -7.23 2.98 -7.90
C SER A 328 -8.10 4.18 -8.25
N PHE A 329 -8.48 4.97 -7.25
CA PHE A 329 -9.32 6.15 -7.44
C PHE A 329 -8.61 7.23 -8.29
N ALA A 330 -7.35 7.48 -8.01
CA ALA A 330 -6.55 8.43 -8.78
C ALA A 330 -6.36 8.01 -10.24
N ALA A 331 -6.28 6.69 -10.51
CA ALA A 331 -6.20 6.13 -11.86
C ALA A 331 -7.55 6.10 -12.60
N GLY A 332 -8.68 6.31 -11.89
CA GLY A 332 -10.01 6.39 -12.50
C GLY A 332 -10.97 5.26 -12.15
N TYR A 333 -10.57 4.36 -11.27
CA TYR A 333 -11.40 3.27 -10.75
C TYR A 333 -12.21 3.78 -9.55
N ASP A 334 -13.49 4.05 -9.76
CA ASP A 334 -14.37 4.61 -8.72
C ASP A 334 -14.81 3.52 -7.74
N LEU A 335 -14.68 3.81 -6.43
CA LEU A 335 -15.01 2.89 -5.33
C LEU A 335 -16.14 3.42 -4.43
N ARG A 336 -16.70 4.60 -4.74
CA ARG A 336 -17.56 5.36 -3.82
C ARG A 336 -18.96 4.76 -3.66
N SER A 337 -19.66 4.49 -4.76
CA SER A 337 -20.98 3.85 -4.67
C SER A 337 -20.86 2.32 -4.78
N PRO A 338 -21.84 1.55 -4.27
CA PRO A 338 -21.86 0.10 -4.42
C PRO A 338 -21.76 -0.36 -5.88
N GLU A 339 -22.42 0.35 -6.81
CA GLU A 339 -22.42 0.03 -8.25
C GLU A 339 -21.05 0.32 -8.88
N ALA A 340 -20.42 1.46 -8.54
CA ALA A 340 -19.10 1.82 -9.02
C ALA A 340 -18.03 0.87 -8.48
N PHE A 341 -18.10 0.55 -7.19
CA PHE A 341 -17.25 -0.46 -6.55
C PHE A 341 -17.37 -1.82 -7.23
N LYS A 342 -18.62 -2.31 -7.39
CA LYS A 342 -18.86 -3.58 -8.08
C LYS A 342 -18.28 -3.58 -9.50
N LYS A 343 -18.53 -2.52 -10.27
CA LYS A 343 -17.97 -2.38 -11.64
C LYS A 343 -16.44 -2.44 -11.64
N THR A 344 -15.80 -1.79 -10.69
CA THR A 344 -14.33 -1.79 -10.55
C THR A 344 -13.82 -3.20 -10.21
N MET A 345 -14.46 -3.90 -9.28
CA MET A 345 -14.06 -5.26 -8.89
C MET A 345 -14.36 -6.29 -9.99
N ASP A 346 -15.47 -6.15 -10.70
CA ASP A 346 -15.78 -7.00 -11.87
C ASP A 346 -14.71 -6.82 -12.96
N SER A 347 -14.31 -5.58 -13.25
CA SER A 347 -13.24 -5.28 -14.21
C SER A 347 -11.88 -5.85 -13.77
N PHE A 348 -11.53 -5.73 -12.49
CA PHE A 348 -10.32 -6.36 -11.95
C PHE A 348 -10.38 -7.90 -12.10
N SER A 349 -11.51 -8.49 -11.76
CA SER A 349 -11.72 -9.93 -11.86
C SER A 349 -11.65 -10.44 -13.31
N GLU A 350 -12.16 -9.68 -14.28
CA GLU A 350 -12.14 -10.02 -15.70
C GLU A 350 -10.72 -9.91 -16.29
N VAL A 351 -10.00 -8.82 -15.97
CA VAL A 351 -8.71 -8.52 -16.60
C VAL A 351 -7.56 -9.23 -15.92
N VAL A 352 -7.51 -9.22 -14.58
CA VAL A 352 -6.39 -9.77 -13.77
C VAL A 352 -6.76 -11.12 -13.18
N GLY A 353 -7.96 -11.24 -12.66
CA GLY A 353 -8.45 -12.40 -11.91
C GLY A 353 -8.38 -12.19 -10.39
N MET A 354 -9.53 -12.37 -9.72
CA MET A 354 -9.63 -12.22 -8.27
C MET A 354 -8.66 -13.14 -7.50
N SER A 355 -8.28 -14.27 -8.08
CA SER A 355 -7.32 -15.20 -7.47
C SER A 355 -5.90 -14.66 -7.32
N TYR A 356 -5.54 -13.57 -8.00
CA TYR A 356 -4.25 -12.90 -7.84
C TYR A 356 -4.24 -11.85 -6.73
N LEU A 357 -5.41 -11.41 -6.26
CA LEU A 357 -5.46 -10.45 -5.15
C LEU A 357 -4.97 -11.10 -3.84
N ARG A 358 -4.05 -10.43 -3.15
CA ARG A 358 -3.39 -10.92 -1.92
C ARG A 358 -3.34 -9.92 -0.79
N ALA A 359 -3.53 -8.63 -1.07
CA ALA A 359 -3.43 -7.57 -0.07
C ALA A 359 -4.16 -6.32 -0.54
N LEU A 360 -4.44 -5.43 0.41
CA LEU A 360 -4.94 -4.09 0.13
C LEU A 360 -4.16 -3.04 0.93
N HIS A 361 -3.95 -1.86 0.31
CA HIS A 361 -3.67 -0.63 1.02
C HIS A 361 -4.96 0.18 1.12
N LEU A 362 -5.29 0.62 2.34
CA LEU A 362 -6.51 1.38 2.63
C LEU A 362 -6.17 2.85 2.81
N ASN A 363 -6.28 3.62 1.76
CA ASN A 363 -5.95 5.03 1.73
C ASN A 363 -7.08 5.83 1.09
N ASP A 364 -7.54 6.90 1.76
CA ASP A 364 -8.43 7.87 1.10
C ASP A 364 -7.61 8.82 0.24
N SER A 365 -8.25 9.56 -0.66
CA SER A 365 -7.55 10.40 -1.63
C SER A 365 -7.79 11.88 -1.38
N LYS A 366 -6.72 12.67 -1.25
CA LYS A 366 -6.78 14.14 -1.22
C LYS A 366 -7.15 14.74 -2.57
N ALA A 367 -7.00 13.99 -3.65
CA ALA A 367 -7.23 14.46 -5.01
C ALA A 367 -8.47 13.80 -5.64
N PRO A 368 -9.16 14.47 -6.56
CA PRO A 368 -10.38 13.94 -7.18
C PRO A 368 -10.08 12.73 -8.08
N LEU A 369 -11.17 12.02 -8.44
CA LEU A 369 -11.15 10.87 -9.35
C LEU A 369 -10.39 11.21 -10.65
N SER A 370 -9.60 10.26 -11.15
CA SER A 370 -8.80 10.40 -12.38
C SER A 370 -7.77 11.53 -12.35
N SER A 371 -7.34 11.94 -11.15
CA SER A 371 -6.34 13.00 -10.98
C SER A 371 -4.91 12.56 -11.35
N ASN A 372 -4.65 11.26 -11.36
CA ASN A 372 -3.33 10.63 -11.45
C ASN A 372 -2.35 11.15 -10.37
N ARG A 373 -2.86 11.43 -9.16
CA ARG A 373 -2.06 11.95 -8.05
C ARG A 373 -2.12 10.97 -6.89
N ASP A 374 -0.96 10.55 -6.49
CA ASP A 374 -0.73 9.73 -5.30
C ASP A 374 -0.65 10.67 -4.09
N LEU A 375 -1.78 10.84 -3.40
CA LEU A 375 -1.93 11.74 -2.26
C LEU A 375 -2.91 11.15 -1.25
N HIS A 376 -2.39 10.48 -0.24
CA HIS A 376 -3.17 9.81 0.78
C HIS A 376 -3.83 10.82 1.73
N ALA A 377 -5.11 10.62 2.00
CA ALA A 377 -5.88 11.30 3.04
C ALA A 377 -6.28 10.30 4.13
N ASN A 378 -6.62 10.80 5.30
CA ASN A 378 -7.20 9.99 6.37
C ASN A 378 -8.58 9.45 5.97
N ILE A 379 -8.92 8.26 6.46
CA ILE A 379 -10.13 7.52 6.09
C ILE A 379 -11.39 8.38 6.27
N GLY A 380 -12.18 8.48 5.21
CA GLY A 380 -13.43 9.24 5.18
C GLY A 380 -13.29 10.74 4.99
N THR A 381 -12.05 11.31 5.05
CA THR A 381 -11.82 12.74 4.89
C THR A 381 -11.52 13.16 3.46
N GLY A 382 -11.13 12.22 2.61
CA GLY A 382 -10.79 12.44 1.21
C GLY A 382 -11.99 12.41 0.25
N PHE A 383 -11.68 12.28 -1.04
CA PHE A 383 -12.67 12.20 -2.12
C PHE A 383 -13.32 10.82 -2.26
N LEU A 384 -12.73 9.76 -1.70
CA LEU A 384 -13.36 8.44 -1.62
C LEU A 384 -14.51 8.47 -0.60
N GLY A 385 -14.25 9.00 0.58
CA GLY A 385 -15.24 9.11 1.66
C GLY A 385 -15.53 7.77 2.34
N LEU A 386 -16.32 7.82 3.42
CA LEU A 386 -16.57 6.68 4.30
C LEU A 386 -17.28 5.52 3.60
N ARG A 387 -18.20 5.80 2.66
CA ARG A 387 -18.95 4.75 1.92
C ARG A 387 -18.05 3.87 1.07
N ALA A 388 -16.97 4.40 0.49
CA ALA A 388 -16.00 3.58 -0.24
C ALA A 388 -15.37 2.52 0.66
N PHE A 389 -14.97 2.90 1.87
CA PHE A 389 -14.38 1.96 2.84
C PHE A 389 -15.40 0.99 3.41
N HIS A 390 -16.67 1.42 3.57
CA HIS A 390 -17.75 0.50 3.88
C HIS A 390 -17.90 -0.58 2.79
N ASN A 391 -17.87 -0.23 1.50
CA ASN A 391 -17.88 -1.21 0.41
C ASN A 391 -16.69 -2.18 0.49
N VAL A 392 -15.48 -1.67 0.77
CA VAL A 392 -14.25 -2.46 0.86
C VAL A 392 -14.32 -3.50 1.98
N VAL A 393 -14.62 -3.07 3.22
CA VAL A 393 -14.58 -3.98 4.39
C VAL A 393 -15.78 -4.94 4.46
N ASN A 394 -16.77 -4.78 3.59
CA ASN A 394 -17.92 -5.68 3.46
C ASN A 394 -17.88 -6.56 2.20
N PHE A 395 -16.80 -6.49 1.42
CA PHE A 395 -16.65 -7.32 0.22
C PHE A 395 -16.05 -8.68 0.57
N ALA A 396 -16.85 -9.73 0.45
CA ALA A 396 -16.49 -11.07 0.88
C ALA A 396 -15.16 -11.62 0.32
N PRO A 397 -14.78 -11.35 -0.96
CA PRO A 397 -13.50 -11.80 -1.49
C PRO A 397 -12.25 -11.20 -0.81
N PHE A 398 -12.40 -10.18 0.02
CA PHE A 398 -11.29 -9.53 0.74
C PHE A 398 -11.04 -10.13 2.14
N GLN A 399 -11.84 -11.10 2.57
CA GLN A 399 -11.63 -11.77 3.85
C GLN A 399 -10.28 -12.51 3.89
N ASP A 400 -9.67 -12.56 5.06
CA ASP A 400 -8.35 -13.15 5.33
C ASP A 400 -7.17 -12.44 4.62
N LEU A 401 -7.39 -11.36 3.89
CA LEU A 401 -6.31 -10.57 3.29
C LEU A 401 -5.78 -9.51 4.28
N PRO A 402 -4.47 -9.23 4.28
CA PRO A 402 -3.92 -8.09 4.99
C PRO A 402 -4.38 -6.78 4.35
N MET A 403 -4.88 -5.87 5.18
CA MET A 403 -5.31 -4.52 4.82
C MET A 403 -4.48 -3.52 5.61
N VAL A 404 -3.76 -2.65 4.95
CA VAL A 404 -2.77 -1.78 5.57
C VAL A 404 -3.05 -0.32 5.26
N LEU A 405 -3.16 0.49 6.31
CA LEU A 405 -3.23 1.95 6.22
C LEU A 405 -1.84 2.53 5.94
N GLU A 406 -1.78 3.46 5.00
CA GLU A 406 -0.62 4.33 4.77
C GLU A 406 -1.05 5.80 4.83
N THR A 407 -2.11 6.06 5.58
CA THR A 407 -2.67 7.38 5.82
C THR A 407 -1.72 8.25 6.65
N PRO A 408 -1.74 9.58 6.49
CA PRO A 408 -0.92 10.47 7.29
C PRO A 408 -1.22 10.32 8.79
N ALA A 409 -0.18 10.07 9.57
CA ALA A 409 -0.23 10.01 11.04
C ALA A 409 0.40 11.24 11.70
N ASP A 410 0.62 12.30 10.94
CA ASP A 410 1.30 13.51 11.39
C ASP A 410 0.32 14.53 11.98
N LYS A 411 0.69 15.10 13.15
CA LYS A 411 0.00 16.27 13.69
C LYS A 411 0.97 17.38 14.03
N LYS A 412 0.47 18.61 14.14
CA LYS A 412 1.23 19.74 14.64
C LYS A 412 1.35 19.67 16.17
N GLY A 413 2.58 19.58 16.67
CA GLY A 413 2.87 19.68 18.08
C GLY A 413 2.70 21.13 18.61
N PRO A 414 2.76 21.34 19.94
CA PRO A 414 2.63 22.66 20.55
C PRO A 414 3.71 23.67 20.09
N ASP A 415 4.87 23.17 19.65
CA ASP A 415 5.99 23.96 19.11
C ASP A 415 5.87 24.20 17.59
N GLY A 416 4.76 23.83 16.97
CA GLY A 416 4.50 23.94 15.53
C GLY A 416 5.21 22.91 14.66
N LYS A 417 6.04 22.03 15.25
CA LYS A 417 6.70 20.95 14.52
C LYS A 417 5.73 19.80 14.28
N THR A 418 5.93 19.11 13.17
CA THR A 418 5.21 17.88 12.86
C THR A 418 5.73 16.75 13.75
N VAL A 419 4.81 16.03 14.40
CA VAL A 419 5.08 14.84 15.22
C VAL A 419 4.15 13.71 14.80
N GLU A 420 4.66 12.49 14.82
CA GLU A 420 3.85 11.30 14.57
C GLU A 420 2.83 11.11 15.70
N ASP A 421 1.58 10.83 15.34
CA ASP A 421 0.51 10.48 16.29
C ASP A 421 -0.11 9.13 15.89
N LYS A 422 0.38 8.07 16.47
CA LYS A 422 -0.13 6.72 16.27
C LYS A 422 -1.61 6.56 16.65
N GLY A 423 -2.16 7.48 17.45
CA GLY A 423 -3.59 7.54 17.76
C GLY A 423 -4.49 7.72 16.55
N ILE A 424 -3.97 8.33 15.47
CA ILE A 424 -4.69 8.48 14.21
C ILE A 424 -4.95 7.09 13.61
N TRP A 425 -3.90 6.28 13.39
CA TRP A 425 -4.07 4.92 12.85
C TRP A 425 -4.90 4.03 13.77
N ALA A 426 -4.72 4.15 15.09
CA ALA A 426 -5.54 3.41 16.05
C ALA A 426 -7.04 3.74 15.91
N ALA A 427 -7.38 5.02 15.73
CA ALA A 427 -8.75 5.46 15.50
C ALA A 427 -9.29 4.99 14.13
N GLU A 428 -8.49 5.06 13.07
CA GLU A 428 -8.87 4.60 11.73
C GLU A 428 -9.09 3.08 11.66
N ILE A 429 -8.25 2.29 12.34
CA ILE A 429 -8.47 0.83 12.47
C ILE A 429 -9.83 0.57 13.14
N LYS A 430 -10.14 1.26 14.25
CA LYS A 430 -11.43 1.09 14.94
C LYS A 430 -12.61 1.58 14.12
N LEU A 431 -12.44 2.66 13.38
CA LEU A 431 -13.45 3.14 12.44
C LEU A 431 -13.75 2.07 11.38
N LEU A 432 -12.73 1.54 10.70
CA LEU A 432 -12.88 0.51 9.67
C LEU A 432 -13.49 -0.79 10.23
N GLU A 433 -13.08 -1.23 11.41
CA GLU A 433 -13.68 -2.38 12.10
C GLU A 433 -15.17 -2.16 12.39
N SER A 434 -15.57 -0.93 12.73
CA SER A 434 -16.98 -0.57 13.01
C SER A 434 -17.87 -0.58 11.75
N LEU A 435 -17.28 -0.40 10.57
CA LEU A 435 -18.00 -0.45 9.29
C LEU A 435 -18.37 -1.89 8.86
N ILE A 436 -17.73 -2.91 9.45
CA ILE A 436 -17.96 -4.32 9.08
C ILE A 436 -19.38 -4.73 9.47
N GLY A 437 -20.23 -4.97 8.46
CA GLY A 437 -21.63 -5.32 8.62
C GLY A 437 -22.49 -4.20 9.22
N ALA A 438 -22.03 -2.95 9.16
CA ALA A 438 -22.85 -1.78 9.47
C ALA A 438 -23.85 -1.50 8.35
N ASP A 439 -24.99 -0.87 8.70
CA ASP A 439 -25.93 -0.35 7.71
C ASP A 439 -25.55 1.11 7.38
N PRO A 440 -25.16 1.42 6.14
CA PRO A 440 -24.75 2.78 5.76
C PRO A 440 -25.93 3.78 5.67
N GLU A 441 -27.17 3.32 5.87
CA GLU A 441 -28.35 4.19 5.84
C GLU A 441 -28.79 4.65 7.23
N THR A 442 -28.13 4.22 8.30
CA THR A 442 -28.39 4.70 9.67
C THR A 442 -27.96 6.16 9.85
N ASP A 443 -28.63 6.84 10.77
CA ASP A 443 -28.32 8.23 11.10
C ASP A 443 -26.91 8.39 11.70
N GLU A 444 -26.46 7.39 12.47
CA GLU A 444 -25.11 7.34 13.06
C GLU A 444 -24.04 7.28 11.97
N PHE A 445 -24.22 6.41 10.98
CA PHE A 445 -23.28 6.31 9.85
C PHE A 445 -23.25 7.62 9.06
N LYS A 446 -24.40 8.18 8.71
CA LYS A 446 -24.50 9.43 7.93
C LYS A 446 -23.90 10.63 8.69
N LYS A 447 -24.08 10.66 10.01
CA LYS A 447 -23.48 11.69 10.87
C LYS A 447 -21.96 11.60 10.92
N GLU A 448 -21.42 10.39 11.03
CA GLU A 448 -19.96 10.18 11.01
C GLU A 448 -19.37 10.47 9.62
N GLU A 449 -20.04 10.04 8.55
CA GLU A 449 -19.69 10.39 7.18
C GLU A 449 -19.60 11.90 6.99
N GLN A 450 -20.63 12.65 7.42
CA GLN A 450 -20.66 14.12 7.32
C GLN A 450 -19.54 14.75 8.14
N ARG A 451 -19.33 14.29 9.39
CA ARG A 451 -18.26 14.79 10.26
C ARG A 451 -16.88 14.65 9.61
N LEU A 452 -16.59 13.48 9.04
CA LEU A 452 -15.30 13.23 8.36
C LEU A 452 -15.16 14.06 7.10
N GLN A 453 -16.25 14.22 6.33
CA GLN A 453 -16.25 15.07 5.15
C GLN A 453 -16.05 16.55 5.51
N ASP A 454 -16.60 17.04 6.62
CA ASP A 454 -16.36 18.41 7.08
C ASP A 454 -14.89 18.63 7.48
N VAL A 455 -14.28 17.66 8.18
CA VAL A 455 -12.85 17.70 8.53
C VAL A 455 -11.95 17.84 7.30
N GLY A 456 -12.25 17.12 6.22
CA GLY A 456 -11.43 17.13 5.00
C GLY A 456 -11.77 18.22 3.97
N ALA A 457 -12.80 19.04 4.23
CA ALA A 457 -13.37 19.95 3.24
C ALA A 457 -12.38 20.95 2.64
N GLU A 458 -11.54 21.57 3.48
CA GLU A 458 -10.54 22.56 3.03
C GLU A 458 -9.45 21.91 2.17
N GLU A 459 -8.99 20.71 2.57
CA GLU A 459 -7.97 20.00 1.82
C GLU A 459 -8.48 19.53 0.47
N ARG A 460 -9.69 18.94 0.41
CA ARG A 460 -10.32 18.56 -0.86
C ARG A 460 -10.51 19.76 -1.78
N LYS A 461 -10.99 20.88 -1.26
CA LYS A 461 -11.14 22.14 -2.03
C LYS A 461 -9.81 22.60 -2.61
N LYS A 462 -8.74 22.61 -1.81
CA LYS A 462 -7.39 22.98 -2.25
C LYS A 462 -6.94 22.15 -3.45
N TYR A 463 -7.10 20.83 -3.39
CA TYR A 463 -6.67 19.94 -4.47
C TYR A 463 -7.60 19.96 -5.69
N GLN A 464 -8.91 20.14 -5.49
CA GLN A 464 -9.85 20.38 -6.58
C GLN A 464 -9.47 21.66 -7.37
N ASP A 465 -9.21 22.75 -6.66
CA ASP A 465 -8.79 24.02 -7.28
C ASP A 465 -7.49 23.88 -8.11
N GLN A 466 -6.57 23.02 -7.67
CA GLN A 466 -5.33 22.75 -8.42
C GLN A 466 -5.61 21.97 -9.71
N VAL A 467 -6.47 20.95 -9.65
CA VAL A 467 -6.87 20.17 -10.83
C VAL A 467 -7.59 21.05 -11.83
N ASP A 468 -8.55 21.86 -11.38
CA ASP A 468 -9.31 22.80 -12.23
C ASP A 468 -8.38 23.82 -12.91
N LYS A 469 -7.40 24.36 -12.18
CA LYS A 469 -6.39 25.28 -12.75
C LYS A 469 -5.55 24.60 -13.82
N LYS A 470 -5.17 23.32 -13.62
CA LYS A 470 -4.39 22.56 -14.61
C LYS A 470 -5.23 22.30 -15.88
N GLN A 471 -6.49 21.92 -15.73
CA GLN A 471 -7.42 21.71 -16.85
C GLN A 471 -7.62 22.99 -17.66
N ARG A 472 -7.92 24.11 -16.99
CA ARG A 472 -8.08 25.43 -17.65
C ARG A 472 -6.79 25.92 -18.35
N LYS A 473 -5.60 25.58 -17.83
CA LYS A 473 -4.33 25.87 -18.52
C LYS A 473 -4.15 24.98 -19.76
N GLY A 474 -4.53 23.71 -19.70
CA GLY A 474 -4.51 22.78 -20.82
C GLY A 474 -5.41 23.25 -21.96
N GLU A 475 -6.65 23.62 -21.65
CA GLU A 475 -7.60 24.17 -22.64
C GLU A 475 -7.12 25.46 -23.30
N LYS A 476 -6.51 26.38 -22.54
CA LYS A 476 -5.92 27.61 -23.07
C LYS A 476 -4.63 27.38 -23.86
N GLY A 477 -3.91 26.30 -23.62
CA GLY A 477 -2.69 25.92 -24.32
C GLY A 477 -2.96 25.22 -25.66
N GLN A 478 -4.14 24.65 -25.82
CA GLN A 478 -4.56 23.99 -27.05
C GLN A 478 -5.05 25.09 -28.04
N LYS A 479 -4.08 25.72 -28.71
CA LYS A 479 -4.39 26.51 -29.89
C LYS A 479 -5.04 25.57 -30.91
N THR A 480 -6.32 25.77 -31.21
CA THR A 480 -6.98 25.02 -32.28
C THR A 480 -6.18 25.17 -33.56
N LEU A 481 -6.05 24.10 -34.36
CA LEU A 481 -5.33 24.08 -35.65
C LEU A 481 -5.70 25.27 -36.54
N ASP A 482 -6.95 25.76 -36.44
CA ASP A 482 -7.47 26.94 -37.14
C ASP A 482 -6.74 28.24 -36.79
N SER A 483 -6.15 28.36 -35.58
CA SER A 483 -5.42 29.57 -35.19
C SER A 483 -3.97 29.58 -35.73
N MET A 484 -3.45 28.43 -36.17
CA MET A 484 -2.10 28.33 -36.73
C MET A 484 -2.06 28.75 -38.23
N PHE A 485 -3.20 28.77 -38.93
CA PHE A 485 -3.28 29.15 -40.34
C PHE A 485 -3.67 30.62 -40.60
N LYS A 486 -4.00 31.40 -39.56
CA LYS A 486 -4.18 32.84 -39.67
C LYS A 486 -2.86 33.57 -39.52
N LYS A 487 -2.17 33.86 -40.66
CA LYS A 487 -1.00 34.74 -40.70
C LYS A 487 -1.39 36.12 -40.14
N ALA A 488 -0.80 36.49 -39.00
CA ALA A 488 -0.88 37.84 -38.48
C ALA A 488 0.08 38.79 -39.25
N PRO A 489 -0.30 40.07 -39.50
CA PRO A 489 0.56 41.03 -40.18
C PRO A 489 1.73 41.43 -39.24
N ALA A 490 2.88 41.64 -39.85
CA ALA A 490 4.14 41.98 -39.17
C ALA A 490 4.02 43.25 -38.31
N LYS A 491 4.30 43.14 -37.00
CA LYS A 491 4.50 44.29 -36.13
C LYS A 491 5.93 44.34 -35.57
N LYS A 492 6.47 45.56 -35.61
CA LYS A 492 7.84 46.00 -35.32
C LYS A 492 8.35 45.57 -33.92
N LYS A 493 9.64 45.20 -33.90
CA LYS A 493 10.44 44.89 -32.69
C LYS A 493 10.41 46.04 -31.66
N LYS A 494 10.07 45.69 -30.40
CA LYS A 494 10.51 46.39 -29.20
C LYS A 494 11.26 45.42 -28.29
N LYS A 495 12.39 45.87 -27.76
CA LYS A 495 13.37 45.16 -26.96
C LYS A 495 12.73 44.48 -25.73
N ALA A 496 13.12 43.22 -25.52
CA ALA A 496 12.77 42.45 -24.34
C ALA A 496 13.65 42.81 -23.15
N LYS A 497 13.05 42.91 -21.98
CA LYS A 497 13.67 42.77 -20.66
C LYS A 497 13.65 41.26 -20.31
N LYS A 498 14.79 40.83 -19.79
CA LYS A 498 15.06 39.51 -19.27
C LYS A 498 14.32 39.37 -17.94
N ASP A 499 13.39 38.47 -17.84
CA ASP A 499 12.90 37.94 -16.57
C ASP A 499 13.29 36.47 -16.51
N GLU A 500 13.99 36.12 -15.42
CA GLU A 500 14.49 34.80 -15.11
C GLU A 500 13.33 33.94 -14.58
N ASP A 501 13.02 32.85 -15.28
CA ASP A 501 12.04 31.84 -14.80
C ASP A 501 12.77 30.88 -13.86
N GLU A 502 12.43 30.94 -12.58
CA GLU A 502 12.71 29.91 -11.61
C GLU A 502 11.79 28.69 -11.90
N SER A 503 12.40 27.60 -12.26
CA SER A 503 11.76 26.31 -12.38
C SER A 503 11.65 25.65 -11.00
N ASP A 504 10.51 25.77 -10.36
CA ASP A 504 10.17 24.96 -9.19
C ASP A 504 9.91 23.50 -9.64
N SER A 505 10.89 22.66 -9.38
CA SER A 505 10.74 21.21 -9.38
C SER A 505 10.29 20.77 -7.98
N GLU A 506 9.00 20.75 -7.72
CA GLU A 506 8.45 20.06 -6.56
C GLU A 506 8.42 18.55 -6.83
N GLY A 507 9.49 17.88 -6.49
CA GLY A 507 9.55 16.45 -6.24
C GLY A 507 9.67 16.22 -4.74
N GLY A 508 8.63 15.83 -4.08
CA GLY A 508 8.66 15.54 -2.67
C GLY A 508 7.45 14.74 -2.22
N CYS A 509 7.51 13.43 -2.35
CA CYS A 509 6.82 12.55 -1.42
C CYS A 509 7.66 12.50 -0.15
N SER A 510 7.20 13.12 0.90
CA SER A 510 7.73 12.95 2.25
C SER A 510 6.82 12.01 3.01
N HIS A 511 7.34 10.86 3.33
CA HIS A 511 6.97 10.04 4.49
C HIS A 511 8.22 9.72 5.28
#